data_7da24854e31aff81e6a8c1da36cb803e
#
_entry.id   7da24854e31aff81e6a8c1da36cb803e
#
_cell.length_a   1.000
_cell.length_b   1.000
_cell.length_c   1.000
_cell.angle_alpha   90.00
_cell.angle_beta   90.00
_cell.angle_gamma   90.00
#
_symmetry.space_group_name_H-M   'P 1'
#
loop_
_entity.id
_entity.type
_entity.pdbx_description
1 polymer ?
#
loop_
_entity_poly.entity_id
_entity_poly.type
_entity_poly.pdbx_seq_one_letter_code
_entity_poly.pdbx_strand_id
1 'polypeptide(L)'
;GLEIGRLRPLGSPIRGGEIMHTGMIPFLKKWFGDLRSCSQGGIRNASATVFYPIWHHQFDDLIVLKNNQGTEETRVRHMDYGVVLSAFFWRRFKNKENITFFDPNEVPDLYEAFYSNTALFEELYVKYEKRKDLRKKTMSAEEVFKGGILKERTDTGRIYLVFIDNVQNQGPFDP
;
A
#
# COMPACT_ATOMS: atom_id res chain seq x y z
N GLY A 1 -0.03 13.91 -5.03
CA GLY A 1 -0.03 12.57 -4.42
C GLY A 1 -1.43 12.02 -4.24
N LEU A 2 -1.55 10.72 -4.29
CA LEU A 2 -2.81 10.00 -4.05
C LEU A 2 -2.53 8.94 -2.99
N GLU A 3 -3.35 8.89 -1.94
CA GLU A 3 -3.37 7.80 -0.99
C GLU A 3 -4.49 6.83 -1.39
N ILE A 4 -4.18 5.55 -1.52
CA ILE A 4 -5.09 4.54 -2.07
C ILE A 4 -5.34 3.35 -1.14
N GLY A 5 -4.84 3.38 0.08
CA GLY A 5 -4.90 2.27 1.02
C GLY A 5 -6.30 1.90 1.49
N ARG A 6 -7.32 2.73 1.23
CA ARG A 6 -8.73 2.39 1.47
C ARG A 6 -9.37 1.56 0.36
N LEU A 7 -8.73 1.46 -0.79
CA LEU A 7 -9.30 0.67 -1.87
C LEU A 7 -9.29 -0.82 -1.53
N ARG A 8 -10.35 -1.48 -1.88
CA ARG A 8 -10.47 -2.93 -1.68
C ARG A 8 -9.43 -3.67 -2.53
N PRO A 9 -8.74 -4.65 -1.96
CA PRO A 9 -7.83 -5.51 -2.72
C PRO A 9 -8.58 -6.43 -3.69
N LEU A 10 -7.82 -7.02 -4.61
CA LEU A 10 -8.32 -8.07 -5.50
C LEU A 10 -8.98 -9.19 -4.70
N GLY A 11 -10.20 -9.57 -5.11
CA GLY A 11 -10.97 -10.62 -4.46
C GLY A 11 -11.63 -10.23 -3.13
N SER A 12 -11.66 -8.95 -2.77
CA SER A 12 -12.46 -8.45 -1.65
C SER A 12 -13.96 -8.59 -1.97
N PRO A 13 -14.79 -9.09 -1.04
CA PRO A 13 -16.20 -9.30 -1.30
C PRO A 13 -16.97 -7.98 -1.44
N ILE A 14 -17.90 -7.94 -2.40
CA ILE A 14 -18.85 -6.86 -2.63
C ILE A 14 -20.27 -7.44 -2.57
N ARG A 15 -21.25 -6.63 -2.18
CA ARG A 15 -22.66 -7.03 -2.09
C ARG A 15 -22.87 -8.35 -1.33
N GLY A 16 -22.31 -8.43 -0.12
CA GLY A 16 -22.45 -9.65 0.68
C GLY A 16 -21.71 -10.88 0.12
N GLY A 17 -20.78 -10.71 -0.81
CA GLY A 17 -20.00 -11.81 -1.40
C GLY A 17 -20.50 -12.29 -2.76
N GLU A 18 -21.54 -11.66 -3.32
CA GLU A 18 -22.03 -12.00 -4.67
C GLU A 18 -21.01 -11.68 -5.77
N ILE A 19 -20.21 -10.62 -5.56
CA ILE A 19 -19.22 -10.14 -6.53
C ILE A 19 -17.90 -9.95 -5.80
N MET A 20 -16.79 -10.22 -6.51
CA MET A 20 -15.44 -9.98 -6.00
C MET A 20 -14.84 -8.74 -6.66
N HIS A 21 -14.16 -7.92 -5.84
CA HIS A 21 -13.49 -6.71 -6.31
C HIS A 21 -12.32 -7.05 -7.24
N THR A 22 -12.15 -6.27 -8.30
CA THR A 22 -11.10 -6.48 -9.32
C THR A 22 -9.71 -6.01 -8.88
N GLY A 23 -9.59 -5.49 -7.66
CA GLY A 23 -8.34 -5.00 -7.11
C GLY A 23 -8.02 -3.56 -7.51
N MET A 24 -6.82 -3.12 -7.16
CA MET A 24 -6.39 -1.73 -7.29
C MET A 24 -5.84 -1.40 -8.67
N ILE A 25 -5.27 -2.36 -9.39
CA ILE A 25 -4.59 -2.14 -10.67
C ILE A 25 -5.51 -1.51 -11.74
N PRO A 26 -6.77 -1.93 -11.92
CA PRO A 26 -7.68 -1.29 -12.88
C PRO A 26 -7.93 0.19 -12.58
N PHE A 27 -8.05 0.56 -11.31
CA PHE A 27 -8.20 1.97 -10.89
C PHE A 27 -6.96 2.80 -11.16
N LEU A 28 -5.77 2.23 -10.89
CA LEU A 28 -4.50 2.90 -11.20
C LEU A 28 -4.34 3.14 -12.71
N LYS A 29 -4.74 2.19 -13.54
CA LYS A 29 -4.74 2.35 -15.01
C LYS A 29 -5.69 3.47 -15.46
N LYS A 30 -6.89 3.52 -14.88
CA LYS A 30 -7.85 4.59 -15.15
C LYS A 30 -7.25 5.95 -14.80
N TRP A 31 -6.74 6.11 -13.58
CA TRP A 31 -6.13 7.38 -13.15
C TRP A 31 -4.91 7.77 -13.98
N PHE A 32 -4.08 6.80 -14.38
CA PHE A 32 -3.00 7.07 -15.29
C PHE A 32 -3.52 7.60 -16.65
N GLY A 33 -4.59 7.04 -17.20
CA GLY A 33 -5.24 7.54 -18.39
C GLY A 33 -5.76 8.98 -18.23
N ASP A 34 -6.40 9.26 -17.09
CA ASP A 34 -6.89 10.61 -16.74
C ASP A 34 -5.72 11.62 -16.67
N LEU A 35 -4.61 11.25 -16.02
CA LEU A 35 -3.40 12.09 -15.94
C LEU A 35 -2.80 12.36 -17.34
N ARG A 36 -2.76 11.34 -18.19
CA ARG A 36 -2.26 11.48 -19.56
C ARG A 36 -3.11 12.41 -20.43
N SER A 37 -4.40 12.45 -20.18
CA SER A 37 -5.32 13.35 -20.90
C SER A 37 -5.11 14.83 -20.54
N CYS A 38 -4.54 15.12 -19.39
CA CYS A 38 -4.31 16.47 -18.85
C CYS A 38 -2.93 17.03 -19.20
N SER A 39 -2.40 16.79 -20.40
CA SER A 39 -1.12 17.36 -20.80
C SER A 39 -1.25 18.85 -21.10
N GLN A 40 -0.29 19.67 -20.63
CA GLN A 40 -0.24 21.10 -20.89
C GLN A 40 0.47 21.39 -22.22
N GLY A 41 -0.29 21.62 -23.27
CA GLY A 41 0.22 21.99 -24.59
C GLY A 41 1.15 20.95 -25.25
N GLY A 42 1.08 19.69 -24.83
CA GLY A 42 1.96 18.61 -25.31
C GLY A 42 3.40 18.68 -24.78
N ILE A 43 3.75 19.71 -24.02
CA ILE A 43 5.14 19.95 -23.54
C ILE A 43 5.36 19.31 -22.15
N ARG A 44 4.36 19.37 -21.26
CA ARG A 44 4.46 18.86 -19.90
C ARG A 44 3.32 17.91 -19.58
N ASN A 45 3.66 16.66 -19.30
CA ASN A 45 2.69 15.67 -18.87
C ASN A 45 2.41 15.78 -17.37
N ALA A 46 1.16 15.54 -16.97
CA ALA A 46 0.83 15.35 -15.57
C ALA A 46 1.40 14.01 -15.06
N SER A 47 1.83 13.99 -13.81
CA SER A 47 2.28 12.77 -13.13
C SER A 47 1.72 12.71 -11.72
N ALA A 48 1.68 11.53 -11.13
CA ALA A 48 1.26 11.33 -9.75
C ALA A 48 2.15 10.32 -9.04
N THR A 49 2.30 10.51 -7.74
CA THR A 49 2.83 9.52 -6.82
C THR A 49 1.68 8.93 -6.02
N VAL A 50 1.62 7.62 -5.97
CA VAL A 50 0.58 6.86 -5.29
C VAL A 50 1.14 6.23 -4.04
N PHE A 51 0.48 6.45 -2.91
CA PHE A 51 0.88 5.93 -1.60
C PHE A 51 -0.10 4.87 -1.11
N TYR A 52 0.43 3.86 -0.43
CA TYR A 52 -0.35 2.78 0.18
C TYR A 52 0.33 2.24 1.45
N PRO A 53 -0.44 1.79 2.45
CA PRO A 53 0.14 1.26 3.66
C PRO A 53 0.79 -0.11 3.42
N ILE A 54 1.91 -0.36 4.09
CA ILE A 54 2.70 -1.59 3.97
C ILE A 54 1.89 -2.86 4.31
N TRP A 55 0.87 -2.75 5.13
CA TRP A 55 0.02 -3.85 5.57
C TRP A 55 -1.21 -4.12 4.67
N HIS A 56 -1.33 -3.43 3.53
CA HIS A 56 -2.43 -3.62 2.60
C HIS A 56 -2.40 -5.03 1.97
N HIS A 57 -3.54 -5.71 1.89
CA HIS A 57 -3.61 -7.10 1.42
C HIS A 57 -3.04 -7.31 0.00
N GLN A 58 -3.12 -6.31 -0.87
CA GLN A 58 -2.61 -6.36 -2.25
C GLN A 58 -1.16 -5.82 -2.37
N PHE A 59 -0.41 -5.78 -1.27
CA PHE A 59 0.97 -5.26 -1.25
C PHE A 59 1.88 -5.88 -2.31
N ASP A 60 1.81 -7.20 -2.51
CA ASP A 60 2.71 -7.92 -3.44
C ASP A 60 2.54 -7.45 -4.89
N ASP A 61 1.29 -7.16 -5.30
CA ASP A 61 1.00 -6.64 -6.63
C ASP A 61 1.42 -5.17 -6.77
N LEU A 62 1.25 -4.39 -5.68
CA LEU A 62 1.54 -2.96 -5.69
C LEU A 62 3.03 -2.67 -5.68
N ILE A 63 3.82 -3.45 -4.99
CA ILE A 63 5.26 -3.22 -4.89
C ILE A 63 5.97 -3.40 -6.24
N VAL A 64 5.45 -4.26 -7.11
CA VAL A 64 6.04 -4.59 -8.41
C VAL A 64 5.46 -3.80 -9.60
N LEU A 65 4.61 -2.80 -9.35
CA LEU A 65 3.91 -2.05 -10.43
C LEU A 65 4.84 -1.38 -11.44
N LYS A 66 6.06 -0.98 -11.04
CA LYS A 66 7.08 -0.40 -11.93
C LYS A 66 8.06 -1.41 -12.51
N ASN A 67 8.01 -2.64 -12.06
CA ASN A 67 8.94 -3.68 -12.51
C ASN A 67 8.81 -3.92 -14.01
N ASN A 68 9.95 -4.15 -14.69
CA ASN A 68 10.00 -4.45 -16.12
C ASN A 68 9.54 -5.87 -16.45
N GLN A 69 9.51 -6.75 -15.46
CA GLN A 69 8.98 -8.09 -15.61
C GLN A 69 7.44 -8.09 -15.50
N GLY A 70 6.81 -9.08 -16.10
CA GLY A 70 5.35 -9.19 -16.13
C GLY A 70 4.71 -8.47 -17.32
N THR A 71 3.39 -8.59 -17.41
CA THR A 71 2.59 -8.06 -18.51
C THR A 71 2.11 -6.65 -18.24
N GLU A 72 1.76 -5.92 -19.30
CA GLU A 72 1.13 -4.59 -19.18
C GLU A 72 -0.21 -4.63 -18.41
N GLU A 73 -0.85 -5.78 -18.33
CA GLU A 73 -2.09 -5.93 -17.57
C GLU A 73 -1.88 -5.84 -16.07
N THR A 74 -0.73 -6.27 -15.58
CA THR A 74 -0.37 -6.31 -14.16
C THR A 74 0.56 -5.17 -13.73
N ARG A 75 0.88 -4.23 -14.62
CA ARG A 75 1.81 -3.12 -14.36
C ARG A 75 1.18 -1.75 -14.67
N VAL A 76 1.65 -0.73 -13.96
CA VAL A 76 1.36 0.68 -14.22
C VAL A 76 2.65 1.48 -14.03
N ARG A 77 3.55 1.38 -14.99
CA ARG A 77 4.95 1.82 -14.89
C ARG A 77 5.16 3.33 -14.88
N HIS A 78 4.20 4.09 -15.38
CA HIS A 78 4.33 5.53 -15.60
C HIS A 78 3.89 6.41 -14.42
N MET A 79 3.43 5.82 -13.34
CA MET A 79 3.20 6.51 -12.07
C MET A 79 4.35 6.21 -11.11
N ASP A 80 4.52 7.01 -10.08
CA ASP A 80 5.45 6.74 -8.99
C ASP A 80 4.69 6.18 -7.78
N TYR A 81 5.40 5.40 -6.95
CA TYR A 81 4.78 4.69 -5.83
C TYR A 81 5.55 4.93 -4.54
N GLY A 82 4.81 4.98 -3.44
CA GLY A 82 5.36 5.10 -2.10
C GLY A 82 4.67 4.16 -1.12
N VAL A 83 5.49 3.49 -0.32
CA VAL A 83 5.03 2.64 0.77
C VAL A 83 5.01 3.45 2.05
N VAL A 84 3.85 3.50 2.70
CA VAL A 84 3.69 4.12 4.02
C VAL A 84 3.90 3.04 5.08
N LEU A 85 4.84 3.27 5.99
CA LEU A 85 5.24 2.34 7.04
C LEU A 85 5.40 3.07 8.38
N SER A 86 5.35 2.31 9.47
CA SER A 86 5.46 2.83 10.83
C SER A 86 6.65 2.24 11.59
N ALA A 87 6.95 2.79 12.74
CA ALA A 87 7.96 2.24 13.65
C ALA A 87 7.64 0.80 14.08
N PHE A 88 6.36 0.44 14.12
CA PHE A 88 5.90 -0.93 14.38
C PHE A 88 6.47 -1.94 13.38
N PHE A 89 6.47 -1.60 12.08
CA PHE A 89 7.09 -2.45 11.06
C PHE A 89 8.58 -2.67 11.33
N TRP A 90 9.32 -1.60 11.69
CA TRP A 90 10.76 -1.71 11.97
C TRP A 90 11.07 -2.52 13.20
N ARG A 91 10.23 -2.47 14.23
CA ARG A 91 10.38 -3.35 15.40
C ARG A 91 10.20 -4.81 15.01
N ARG A 92 9.17 -5.12 14.21
CA ARG A 92 8.96 -6.49 13.70
C ARG A 92 10.09 -6.97 12.81
N PHE A 93 10.59 -6.10 11.93
CA PHE A 93 11.76 -6.41 11.11
C PHE A 93 13.00 -6.73 11.97
N LYS A 94 13.32 -5.90 12.96
CA LYS A 94 14.44 -6.11 13.88
C LYS A 94 14.30 -7.40 14.68
N ASN A 95 13.10 -7.74 15.10
CA ASN A 95 12.79 -8.92 15.87
C ASN A 95 12.61 -10.18 15.00
N LYS A 96 12.72 -10.08 13.67
CA LYS A 96 12.49 -11.18 12.71
C LYS A 96 11.08 -11.77 12.80
N GLU A 97 10.11 -10.92 13.07
CA GLU A 97 8.70 -11.27 13.13
C GLU A 97 8.04 -11.21 11.75
N ASN A 98 6.78 -11.63 11.68
CA ASN A 98 5.99 -11.58 10.47
C ASN A 98 5.18 -10.27 10.37
N ILE A 99 4.84 -9.91 9.14
CA ILE A 99 3.86 -8.88 8.80
C ILE A 99 2.61 -9.56 8.26
N THR A 100 1.46 -9.15 8.75
CA THR A 100 0.15 -9.58 8.30
C THR A 100 -0.49 -8.51 7.44
N PHE A 101 -1.00 -8.90 6.29
CA PHE A 101 -1.66 -8.01 5.34
C PHE A 101 -3.17 -8.20 5.46
N PHE A 102 -3.89 -7.10 5.57
CA PHE A 102 -5.33 -7.07 5.78
C PHE A 102 -6.07 -6.42 4.60
N ASP A 103 -7.31 -6.80 4.43
CA ASP A 103 -8.27 -6.07 3.60
C ASP A 103 -8.76 -4.86 4.40
N PRO A 104 -8.51 -3.61 3.97
CA PRO A 104 -8.92 -2.42 4.70
C PRO A 104 -10.43 -2.31 4.86
N ASN A 105 -11.21 -2.98 4.01
CA ASN A 105 -12.66 -3.01 4.14
C ASN A 105 -13.15 -3.86 5.32
N GLU A 106 -12.37 -4.87 5.73
CA GLU A 106 -12.69 -5.71 6.90
C GLU A 106 -12.17 -5.13 8.21
N VAL A 107 -11.21 -4.19 8.14
CA VAL A 107 -10.55 -3.55 9.29
C VAL A 107 -10.49 -2.02 9.12
N PRO A 108 -11.63 -1.34 8.95
CA PRO A 108 -11.65 0.10 8.67
C PRO A 108 -11.06 0.95 9.80
N ASP A 109 -11.24 0.55 11.04
CA ASP A 109 -10.66 1.19 12.22
C ASP A 109 -9.13 1.05 12.29
N LEU A 110 -8.57 -0.04 11.78
CA LEU A 110 -7.12 -0.21 11.63
C LEU A 110 -6.53 0.81 10.66
N TYR A 111 -7.24 1.06 9.55
CA TYR A 111 -6.83 2.06 8.58
C TYR A 111 -6.83 3.46 9.18
N GLU A 112 -7.92 3.85 9.88
CA GLU A 112 -8.03 5.15 10.54
C GLU A 112 -6.92 5.33 11.58
N ALA A 113 -6.71 4.32 12.44
CA ALA A 113 -5.68 4.36 13.46
C ALA A 113 -4.26 4.48 12.88
N PHE A 114 -3.98 3.85 11.74
CA PHE A 114 -2.67 3.93 11.09
C PHE A 114 -2.27 5.36 10.75
N TYR A 115 -3.22 6.20 10.35
CA TYR A 115 -2.97 7.58 9.96
C TYR A 115 -3.23 8.61 11.07
N SER A 116 -3.81 8.22 12.20
CA SER A 116 -4.16 9.16 13.27
C SER A 116 -3.55 8.83 14.63
N ASN A 117 -3.37 7.55 14.95
CA ASN A 117 -2.92 7.11 16.28
C ASN A 117 -2.15 5.80 16.20
N THR A 118 -0.83 5.88 16.16
CA THR A 118 0.06 4.71 16.01
C THR A 118 -0.02 3.73 17.19
N ALA A 119 -0.30 4.18 18.40
CA ALA A 119 -0.46 3.29 19.55
C ALA A 119 -1.74 2.44 19.42
N LEU A 120 -2.85 3.06 19.05
CA LEU A 120 -4.10 2.35 18.77
C LEU A 120 -3.95 1.41 17.57
N PHE A 121 -3.22 1.83 16.53
CA PHE A 121 -2.93 0.97 15.38
C PHE A 121 -2.24 -0.33 15.81
N GLU A 122 -1.22 -0.25 16.65
CA GLU A 122 -0.48 -1.44 17.10
C GLU A 122 -1.37 -2.40 17.89
N GLU A 123 -2.21 -1.87 18.78
CA GLU A 123 -3.17 -2.67 19.54
C GLU A 123 -4.17 -3.40 18.63
N LEU A 124 -4.79 -2.65 17.71
CA LEU A 124 -5.75 -3.19 16.74
C LEU A 124 -5.09 -4.21 15.82
N TYR A 125 -3.88 -3.93 15.34
CA TYR A 125 -3.15 -4.82 14.45
C TYR A 125 -2.94 -6.20 15.09
N VAL A 126 -2.42 -6.24 16.32
CA VAL A 126 -2.20 -7.51 17.06
C VAL A 126 -3.52 -8.21 17.36
N LYS A 127 -4.60 -7.47 17.66
CA LYS A 127 -5.94 -8.01 17.84
C LYS A 127 -6.44 -8.69 16.55
N TYR A 128 -6.29 -8.04 15.41
CA TYR A 128 -6.74 -8.58 14.11
C TYR A 128 -5.88 -9.75 13.63
N GLU A 129 -4.61 -9.79 13.97
CA GLU A 129 -3.76 -10.95 13.69
C GLU A 129 -4.30 -12.25 14.31
N LYS A 130 -4.92 -12.16 15.49
CA LYS A 130 -5.48 -13.33 16.20
C LYS A 130 -6.83 -13.79 15.64
N ARG A 131 -7.54 -12.94 14.93
CA ARG A 131 -8.85 -13.29 14.33
C ARG A 131 -8.66 -14.25 13.17
N LYS A 132 -9.48 -15.30 13.11
CA LYS A 132 -9.44 -16.33 12.06
C LYS A 132 -10.45 -16.09 10.93
N ASP A 133 -11.40 -15.23 11.15
CA ASP A 133 -12.50 -14.90 10.24
C ASP A 133 -12.14 -13.81 9.20
N LEU A 134 -10.99 -13.19 9.34
CA LEU A 134 -10.52 -12.17 8.41
C LEU A 134 -9.74 -12.75 7.23
N ARG A 135 -9.93 -12.14 6.08
CA ARG A 135 -9.11 -12.39 4.91
C ARG A 135 -7.74 -11.74 5.11
N LYS A 136 -6.73 -12.53 5.33
CA LYS A 136 -5.36 -12.06 5.58
C LYS A 136 -4.32 -13.00 5.02
N LYS A 137 -3.13 -12.48 4.80
CA LYS A 137 -1.92 -13.24 4.47
C LYS A 137 -0.77 -12.76 5.33
N THR A 138 0.26 -13.57 5.48
CA THR A 138 1.39 -13.28 6.35
C THR A 138 2.70 -13.57 5.63
N MET A 139 3.69 -12.70 5.79
CA MET A 139 5.02 -12.82 5.24
C MET A 139 6.04 -12.35 6.27
N SER A 140 7.26 -12.85 6.26
CA SER A 140 8.29 -12.33 7.16
C SER A 140 8.59 -10.85 6.86
N ALA A 141 8.79 -10.05 7.90
CA ALA A 141 9.15 -8.64 7.72
C ALA A 141 10.45 -8.47 6.92
N GLU A 142 11.36 -9.44 7.02
CA GLU A 142 12.60 -9.46 6.26
C GLU A 142 12.34 -9.64 4.75
N GLU A 143 11.46 -10.55 4.38
CA GLU A 143 11.08 -10.78 2.99
C GLU A 143 10.32 -9.57 2.41
N VAL A 144 9.39 -9.00 3.16
CA VAL A 144 8.69 -7.76 2.78
C VAL A 144 9.66 -6.63 2.49
N PHE A 145 10.67 -6.44 3.34
CA PHE A 145 11.62 -5.35 3.17
C PHE A 145 12.71 -5.67 2.15
N LYS A 146 13.44 -6.77 2.32
CA LYS A 146 14.58 -7.10 1.46
C LYS A 146 14.16 -7.65 0.10
N GLY A 147 13.23 -8.62 0.10
CA GLY A 147 12.73 -9.27 -1.12
C GLY A 147 11.75 -8.42 -1.92
N GLY A 148 10.98 -7.57 -1.23
CA GLY A 148 10.02 -6.64 -1.85
C GLY A 148 10.61 -5.24 -2.03
N ILE A 149 10.55 -4.42 -0.98
CA ILE A 149 10.82 -2.98 -1.06
C ILE A 149 12.24 -2.68 -1.56
N LEU A 150 13.26 -3.25 -0.93
CA LEU A 150 14.66 -2.95 -1.25
C LEU A 150 15.02 -3.46 -2.64
N LYS A 151 14.58 -4.67 -2.99
CA LYS A 151 14.80 -5.24 -4.31
C LYS A 151 14.18 -4.37 -5.40
N GLU A 152 12.89 -4.06 -5.30
CA GLU A 152 12.20 -3.25 -6.31
C GLU A 152 12.76 -1.82 -6.38
N ARG A 153 13.17 -1.24 -5.25
CA ARG A 153 13.84 0.06 -5.21
C ARG A 153 15.19 0.02 -5.92
N THR A 154 15.95 -1.05 -5.77
CA THR A 154 17.23 -1.24 -6.47
C THR A 154 17.03 -1.44 -7.98
N ASP A 155 16.06 -2.27 -8.34
CA ASP A 155 15.80 -2.64 -9.74
C ASP A 155 15.17 -1.49 -10.55
N THR A 156 14.33 -0.68 -9.91
CA THR A 156 13.56 0.38 -10.59
C THR A 156 14.02 1.81 -10.25
N GLY A 157 14.75 2.01 -9.16
CA GLY A 157 15.14 3.31 -8.63
C GLY A 157 13.98 4.15 -8.06
N ARG A 158 12.78 3.60 -7.84
CA ARG A 158 11.54 4.38 -7.76
C ARG A 158 10.54 3.95 -6.68
N ILE A 159 10.93 3.54 -5.53
CA ILE A 159 9.97 3.31 -4.42
C ILE A 159 10.25 4.32 -3.32
N TYR A 160 9.28 5.20 -3.04
CA TYR A 160 9.35 6.12 -1.90
C TYR A 160 9.00 5.40 -0.61
N LEU A 161 9.60 5.81 0.49
CA LEU A 161 9.26 5.34 1.84
C LEU A 161 8.77 6.52 2.65
N VAL A 162 7.58 6.41 3.22
CA VAL A 162 6.98 7.41 4.09
C VAL A 162 6.84 6.83 5.49
N PHE A 163 7.49 7.46 6.45
CA PHE A 163 7.44 7.08 7.87
C PHE A 163 6.32 7.86 8.54
N ILE A 164 5.17 7.22 8.71
CA ILE A 164 3.96 7.91 9.20
C ILE A 164 4.15 8.50 10.60
N ASP A 165 4.87 7.82 11.47
CA ASP A 165 5.17 8.33 12.82
C ASP A 165 5.94 9.65 12.77
N ASN A 166 6.90 9.77 11.85
CA ASN A 166 7.67 11.01 11.69
C ASN A 166 6.80 12.12 11.11
N VAL A 167 5.91 11.80 10.18
CA VAL A 167 4.97 12.77 9.62
C VAL A 167 4.03 13.30 10.70
N GLN A 168 3.50 12.43 11.55
CA GLN A 168 2.60 12.82 12.65
C GLN A 168 3.32 13.62 13.75
N ASN A 169 4.53 13.20 14.13
CA ASN A 169 5.24 13.81 15.28
C ASN A 169 6.06 15.05 14.92
N GLN A 170 6.47 15.19 13.66
CA GLN A 170 7.39 16.26 13.20
C GLN A 170 6.82 17.07 12.03
N GLY A 171 5.65 16.69 11.51
CA GLY A 171 4.97 17.41 10.45
C GLY A 171 4.42 18.76 10.93
N PRO A 172 4.23 19.73 10.03
CA PRO A 172 3.66 21.03 10.35
C PRO A 172 2.12 21.00 10.47
N PHE A 173 1.50 19.86 10.26
CA PHE A 173 0.05 19.68 10.31
C PHE A 173 -0.35 18.91 11.56
N ASP A 174 -1.48 19.27 12.13
CA ASP A 174 -2.11 18.46 13.18
C ASP A 174 -2.55 17.11 12.60
N PRO A 175 -2.34 16.03 13.34
CA PRO A 175 -2.70 14.67 12.89
C PRO A 175 -4.20 14.44 12.77
#